data_24662e452201e9dce651977b81e9e54c
#
_entry.id   24662e452201e9dce651977b81e9e54c
#
_cell.length_a   1.000
_cell.length_b   1.000
_cell.length_c   1.000
_cell.angle_alpha   90.00
_cell.angle_beta   90.00
_cell.angle_gamma   90.00
#
_symmetry.space_group_name_H-M   'P 1'
#
loop_
_entity.id
_entity.type
_entity.pdbx_description
1 polymer ?
#
loop_
_entity_poly.entity_id
_entity_poly.type
_entity_poly.pdbx_seq_one_letter_code
_entity_poly.pdbx_strand_id
1 'polypeptide(L)'
;MRVKQELVPQVTNKSKTKYLISFWYENKRFRFSNGQPIDLDLSPNVYPLNDRLRQSEVLCSAYTIAIRDGWRPSVLKEQIVTIDSIANKTLKRKCSLEFSSSYKRDLICTHRLWSEFLKSKRLSNKPIKELKVDMIRDFIYDYAPSLSSMANVKRNISALLKDELESNGVILKFSRIKLPKVPQHIHKPYRDVQTVLINVQEYNRALHLCCLLSYGCLLRPHREIRLLTWRDISEDFSQISLAGNQNKGKRNRIVPVGEYIKPYLKAFKSPLSTNEDNVFTGKKEPYNPDYFKTLWTRYKRKSKLIEKDQTLYSFRHTGAIQVYEKTGSLTKLQQVMGHSSLQVSLTYLRGLDVKQLDAEDMPNF
;
A
#
# COMPACT_ATOMS: atom_id res chain seq x y z
N MET A 1 -50.54 31.25 -15.33
CA MET A 1 -49.63 30.09 -15.22
C MET A 1 -50.10 29.04 -16.21
N ARG A 2 -49.32 28.70 -17.26
CA ARG A 2 -49.68 27.57 -18.15
C ARG A 2 -49.47 26.29 -17.36
N VAL A 3 -50.54 25.53 -17.15
CA VAL A 3 -50.48 24.17 -16.57
C VAL A 3 -49.57 23.33 -17.50
N LYS A 4 -48.46 22.86 -16.99
CA LYS A 4 -47.57 21.97 -17.74
C LYS A 4 -48.25 20.62 -17.79
N GLN A 5 -48.72 20.17 -18.96
CA GLN A 5 -49.25 18.83 -19.17
C GLN A 5 -48.09 17.83 -18.97
N GLU A 6 -48.14 17.07 -17.87
CA GLU A 6 -47.21 16.00 -17.62
C GLU A 6 -47.50 14.76 -18.48
N LEU A 7 -46.43 14.08 -18.92
CA LEU A 7 -46.48 12.82 -19.65
C LEU A 7 -47.29 12.85 -20.99
N VAL A 8 -47.40 14.00 -21.62
CA VAL A 8 -47.98 14.09 -22.98
C VAL A 8 -46.84 14.32 -23.98
N PRO A 9 -46.44 13.27 -24.74
CA PRO A 9 -45.42 13.41 -25.78
C PRO A 9 -45.88 14.31 -26.90
N GLN A 10 -44.98 15.17 -27.37
CA GLN A 10 -45.22 16.08 -28.50
C GLN A 10 -43.99 16.10 -29.42
N VAL A 11 -44.23 16.14 -30.71
CA VAL A 11 -43.16 16.35 -31.67
C VAL A 11 -42.71 17.83 -31.59
N THR A 12 -41.44 18.04 -31.38
CA THR A 12 -40.84 19.39 -31.37
C THR A 12 -39.74 19.47 -32.40
N ASN A 13 -39.75 20.57 -33.15
CA ASN A 13 -38.73 20.86 -34.17
C ASN A 13 -37.69 21.79 -33.56
N LYS A 14 -36.44 21.37 -33.46
CA LYS A 14 -35.32 22.18 -32.89
C LYS A 14 -34.61 23.02 -33.95
N SER A 15 -34.68 22.55 -35.18
CA SER A 15 -34.19 23.28 -36.38
C SER A 15 -35.00 22.63 -37.53
N LYS A 16 -35.35 23.39 -38.57
CA LYS A 16 -36.21 22.88 -39.67
C LYS A 16 -35.87 21.44 -40.17
N THR A 17 -34.77 20.86 -39.70
CA THR A 17 -34.24 19.54 -40.11
C THR A 17 -34.18 18.49 -39.02
N LYS A 18 -34.37 18.84 -37.72
CA LYS A 18 -34.20 17.91 -36.59
C LYS A 18 -35.41 17.85 -35.66
N TYR A 19 -36.04 16.70 -35.59
CA TYR A 19 -37.24 16.43 -34.80
C TYR A 19 -36.90 15.70 -33.53
N LEU A 20 -37.62 16.01 -32.43
CA LEU A 20 -37.49 15.41 -31.11
C LEU A 20 -38.90 15.15 -30.54
N ILE A 21 -39.03 14.06 -29.77
CA ILE A 21 -40.19 13.86 -28.93
C ILE A 21 -39.92 14.49 -27.59
N SER A 22 -40.76 15.37 -27.11
CA SER A 22 -40.59 16.02 -25.82
C SER A 22 -41.86 16.00 -24.99
N PHE A 23 -41.68 15.80 -23.67
CA PHE A 23 -42.72 15.87 -22.66
C PHE A 23 -42.14 16.22 -21.30
N TRP A 24 -43.02 16.54 -20.35
CA TRP A 24 -42.62 16.81 -18.97
C TRP A 24 -42.89 15.62 -18.07
N TYR A 25 -41.99 15.32 -17.14
CA TYR A 25 -42.16 14.35 -16.07
C TYR A 25 -41.40 14.82 -14.83
N GLU A 26 -42.02 14.80 -13.65
CA GLU A 26 -41.44 15.25 -12.38
C GLU A 26 -40.75 16.63 -12.51
N ASN A 27 -41.44 17.60 -13.09
CA ASN A 27 -40.94 18.96 -13.33
C ASN A 27 -39.71 19.06 -14.26
N LYS A 28 -39.32 17.98 -14.94
CA LYS A 28 -38.23 17.97 -15.92
C LYS A 28 -38.75 17.77 -17.34
N ARG A 29 -38.14 18.43 -18.29
CA ARG A 29 -38.46 18.24 -19.72
C ARG A 29 -37.52 17.20 -20.30
N PHE A 30 -38.10 16.10 -20.76
CA PHE A 30 -37.41 15.04 -21.50
C PHE A 30 -37.50 15.30 -23.01
N ARG A 31 -36.45 14.90 -23.74
CA ARG A 31 -36.37 15.00 -25.19
C ARG A 31 -35.65 13.78 -25.74
N PHE A 32 -36.32 13.10 -26.67
CA PHE A 32 -35.82 11.88 -27.29
C PHE A 32 -35.73 12.06 -28.80
N SER A 33 -34.67 11.57 -29.42
CA SER A 33 -34.45 11.63 -30.88
C SER A 33 -34.67 10.27 -31.55
N ASN A 34 -34.83 9.19 -30.77
CA ASN A 34 -35.02 7.81 -31.22
C ASN A 34 -35.93 7.02 -30.26
N GLY A 35 -36.25 5.80 -30.61
CA GLY A 35 -37.10 4.90 -29.83
C GLY A 35 -36.36 3.96 -28.88
N GLN A 36 -34.99 3.99 -28.82
CA GLN A 36 -34.21 3.08 -27.98
C GLN A 36 -34.63 3.04 -26.50
N PRO A 37 -35.00 4.18 -25.85
CA PRO A 37 -35.49 4.13 -24.48
C PRO A 37 -36.76 3.35 -24.22
N ILE A 38 -37.53 3.02 -25.28
CA ILE A 38 -38.74 2.23 -25.24
C ILE A 38 -38.60 0.93 -26.06
N ASP A 39 -37.35 0.46 -26.24
CA ASP A 39 -36.99 -0.76 -26.98
C ASP A 39 -37.49 -0.79 -28.42
N LEU A 40 -37.64 0.39 -29.07
CA LEU A 40 -38.04 0.56 -30.46
C LEU A 40 -36.89 1.01 -31.32
N ASP A 41 -36.51 0.25 -32.35
CA ASP A 41 -35.51 0.63 -33.33
C ASP A 41 -36.08 1.59 -34.37
N LEU A 42 -36.34 2.83 -33.97
CA LEU A 42 -36.84 3.92 -34.82
C LEU A 42 -36.08 5.22 -34.51
N SER A 43 -35.40 5.73 -35.53
CA SER A 43 -34.61 6.98 -35.45
C SER A 43 -35.06 7.94 -36.56
N PRO A 44 -36.05 8.82 -36.36
CA PRO A 44 -36.62 9.66 -37.37
C PRO A 44 -35.62 10.55 -38.10
N ASN A 45 -34.59 11.05 -37.42
CA ASN A 45 -33.62 11.97 -37.98
C ASN A 45 -32.60 11.31 -38.95
N VAL A 46 -32.60 10.00 -39.09
CA VAL A 46 -31.81 9.25 -40.09
C VAL A 46 -32.48 9.19 -41.44
N TYR A 47 -33.83 9.34 -41.46
CA TYR A 47 -34.62 9.33 -42.71
C TYR A 47 -34.39 10.58 -43.54
N PRO A 48 -34.76 10.56 -44.89
CA PRO A 48 -34.78 11.73 -45.72
C PRO A 48 -35.68 12.86 -45.15
N LEU A 49 -35.36 14.09 -45.43
CA LEU A 49 -35.99 15.26 -44.78
C LEU A 49 -37.50 15.26 -44.86
N ASN A 50 -38.07 14.82 -45.98
CA ASN A 50 -39.50 14.80 -46.24
C ASN A 50 -40.23 13.71 -45.37
N ASP A 51 -39.52 12.69 -44.94
CA ASP A 51 -40.10 11.57 -44.14
C ASP A 51 -39.93 11.78 -42.65
N ARG A 52 -39.01 12.67 -42.22
CA ARG A 52 -38.69 12.84 -40.81
C ARG A 52 -39.85 13.23 -39.93
N LEU A 53 -40.73 14.10 -40.42
CA LEU A 53 -41.91 14.52 -39.67
C LEU A 53 -42.83 13.29 -39.43
N ARG A 54 -43.16 12.57 -40.49
CA ARG A 54 -44.00 11.34 -40.40
C ARG A 54 -43.42 10.32 -39.46
N GLN A 55 -42.11 10.03 -39.55
CA GLN A 55 -41.43 9.07 -38.65
C GLN A 55 -41.40 9.58 -37.21
N SER A 56 -41.34 10.88 -37.00
CA SER A 56 -41.41 11.47 -35.65
C SER A 56 -42.79 11.41 -35.05
N GLU A 57 -43.82 11.48 -35.84
CA GLU A 57 -45.21 11.25 -35.38
C GLU A 57 -45.44 9.79 -34.99
N VAL A 58 -44.89 8.84 -35.76
CA VAL A 58 -44.90 7.41 -35.38
C VAL A 58 -44.16 7.19 -34.06
N LEU A 59 -42.97 7.78 -33.89
CA LEU A 59 -42.21 7.70 -32.66
C LEU A 59 -42.95 8.35 -31.47
N CYS A 60 -43.66 9.46 -31.70
CA CYS A 60 -44.46 10.15 -30.69
C CYS A 60 -45.62 9.24 -30.21
N SER A 61 -46.30 8.60 -31.14
CA SER A 61 -47.38 7.62 -30.84
C SER A 61 -46.82 6.43 -30.04
N ALA A 62 -45.65 5.91 -30.40
CA ALA A 62 -44.99 4.83 -29.66
C ALA A 62 -44.65 5.23 -28.22
N TYR A 63 -44.11 6.43 -28.00
CA TYR A 63 -43.89 6.94 -26.64
C TYR A 63 -45.19 7.12 -25.86
N THR A 64 -46.26 7.54 -26.52
CA THR A 64 -47.60 7.66 -25.89
C THR A 64 -48.13 6.31 -25.41
N ILE A 65 -47.99 5.27 -26.23
CA ILE A 65 -48.38 3.90 -25.88
C ILE A 65 -47.50 3.39 -24.72
N ALA A 66 -46.17 3.50 -24.83
CA ALA A 66 -45.26 3.06 -23.79
C ALA A 66 -45.52 3.74 -22.44
N ILE A 67 -45.85 5.04 -22.44
CA ILE A 67 -46.24 5.77 -21.22
C ILE A 67 -47.56 5.26 -20.65
N ARG A 68 -48.53 4.94 -21.49
CA ARG A 68 -49.79 4.34 -21.08
C ARG A 68 -49.56 2.97 -20.44
N ASP A 69 -48.66 2.18 -21.02
CA ASP A 69 -48.29 0.84 -20.54
C ASP A 69 -47.38 0.85 -19.33
N GLY A 70 -47.15 2.01 -18.72
CA GLY A 70 -46.41 2.16 -17.48
C GLY A 70 -44.93 2.52 -17.62
N TRP A 71 -44.42 2.63 -18.85
CA TRP A 71 -43.05 3.14 -19.03
C TRP A 71 -42.91 4.59 -18.51
N ARG A 72 -41.83 4.85 -17.81
CA ARG A 72 -41.48 6.19 -17.35
C ARG A 72 -40.04 6.52 -17.77
N PRO A 73 -39.77 7.77 -18.19
CA PRO A 73 -38.40 8.16 -18.47
C PRO A 73 -37.61 7.97 -17.20
N SER A 74 -36.57 7.15 -17.26
CA SER A 74 -35.63 7.08 -16.17
C SER A 74 -34.98 8.46 -16.03
N VAL A 75 -35.32 9.14 -14.95
CA VAL A 75 -34.45 10.23 -14.48
C VAL A 75 -33.17 9.52 -14.07
N LEU A 76 -32.25 9.34 -15.03
CA LEU A 76 -30.86 9.07 -14.67
C LEU A 76 -30.48 10.26 -13.80
N LYS A 77 -30.68 10.13 -12.48
CA LYS A 77 -29.87 10.87 -11.55
C LYS A 77 -28.46 10.51 -12.02
N GLU A 78 -27.79 11.44 -12.73
CA GLU A 78 -26.34 11.32 -12.85
C GLU A 78 -25.89 10.95 -11.46
N GLN A 79 -25.40 9.74 -11.29
CA GLN A 79 -24.92 9.31 -9.97
C GLN A 79 -23.76 10.26 -9.69
N ILE A 80 -24.05 11.28 -8.88
CA ILE A 80 -23.04 12.24 -8.50
C ILE A 80 -21.95 11.43 -7.80
N VAL A 81 -20.86 11.23 -8.54
CA VAL A 81 -19.70 10.53 -7.99
C VAL A 81 -19.16 11.39 -6.86
N THR A 82 -19.29 10.92 -5.64
CA THR A 82 -18.89 11.67 -4.44
C THR A 82 -17.44 11.36 -4.06
N ILE A 83 -16.85 12.27 -3.29
CA ILE A 83 -15.46 12.14 -2.82
C ILE A 83 -15.26 10.83 -2.03
N ASP A 84 -16.22 10.45 -1.16
CA ASP A 84 -16.11 9.20 -0.38
C ASP A 84 -16.31 7.96 -1.26
N SER A 85 -17.20 8.03 -2.27
CA SER A 85 -17.51 6.88 -3.12
C SER A 85 -16.31 6.36 -3.92
N ILE A 86 -15.43 7.24 -4.40
CA ILE A 86 -14.23 6.86 -5.17
C ILE A 86 -13.20 6.16 -4.29
N ALA A 87 -12.99 6.64 -3.05
CA ALA A 87 -12.07 6.00 -2.12
C ALA A 87 -12.55 4.60 -1.71
N ASN A 88 -13.85 4.45 -1.44
CA ASN A 88 -14.50 3.17 -1.14
C ASN A 88 -14.37 2.17 -2.30
N LYS A 89 -14.66 2.61 -3.54
CA LYS A 89 -14.57 1.79 -4.74
C LYS A 89 -13.14 1.27 -4.95
N THR A 90 -12.15 2.17 -4.85
CA THR A 90 -10.73 1.80 -5.00
C THR A 90 -10.28 0.88 -3.89
N LEU A 91 -10.67 1.12 -2.63
CA LEU A 91 -10.31 0.26 -1.51
C LEU A 91 -10.82 -1.17 -1.74
N LYS A 92 -12.10 -1.34 -2.09
CA LYS A 92 -12.69 -2.66 -2.39
C LYS A 92 -11.90 -3.37 -3.49
N ARG A 93 -11.62 -2.70 -4.61
CA ARG A 93 -10.82 -3.23 -5.72
C ARG A 93 -9.42 -3.66 -5.26
N LYS A 94 -8.70 -2.82 -4.50
CA LYS A 94 -7.34 -3.15 -4.04
C LYS A 94 -7.34 -4.26 -2.98
N CYS A 95 -8.38 -4.39 -2.19
CA CYS A 95 -8.49 -5.49 -1.21
C CYS A 95 -8.78 -6.84 -1.87
N SER A 96 -9.43 -6.89 -3.04
CA SER A 96 -9.65 -8.14 -3.79
C SER A 96 -8.42 -8.62 -4.58
N LEU A 97 -7.43 -7.75 -4.82
CA LEU A 97 -6.21 -8.11 -5.53
C LEU A 97 -5.18 -8.76 -4.59
N GLU A 98 -4.19 -9.46 -5.17
CA GLU A 98 -3.11 -10.13 -4.43
C GLU A 98 -2.02 -9.16 -3.95
N PHE A 99 -2.39 -8.19 -3.14
CA PHE A 99 -1.43 -7.35 -2.44
C PHE A 99 -1.09 -7.92 -1.05
N SER A 100 0.07 -7.51 -0.51
CA SER A 100 0.48 -7.94 0.83
C SER A 100 -0.52 -7.50 1.90
N SER A 101 -0.72 -8.34 2.93
CA SER A 101 -1.64 -8.05 4.04
C SER A 101 -1.29 -6.74 4.77
N SER A 102 -0.01 -6.38 4.83
CA SER A 102 0.41 -5.11 5.44
C SER A 102 -0.02 -3.91 4.59
N TYR A 103 0.12 -3.98 3.26
CA TYR A 103 -0.34 -2.91 2.37
C TYR A 103 -1.87 -2.73 2.42
N LYS A 104 -2.62 -3.84 2.41
CA LYS A 104 -4.08 -3.79 2.55
C LYS A 104 -4.49 -3.12 3.87
N ARG A 105 -3.85 -3.50 4.98
CA ARG A 105 -4.09 -2.90 6.30
C ARG A 105 -3.78 -1.40 6.32
N ASP A 106 -2.68 -0.97 5.71
CA ASP A 106 -2.31 0.44 5.63
C ASP A 106 -3.33 1.25 4.82
N LEU A 107 -3.85 0.69 3.72
CA LEU A 107 -4.92 1.31 2.93
C LEU A 107 -6.23 1.40 3.73
N ILE A 108 -6.62 0.35 4.43
CA ILE A 108 -7.84 0.33 5.27
C ILE A 108 -7.73 1.39 6.38
N CYS A 109 -6.57 1.46 7.05
CA CYS A 109 -6.33 2.47 8.08
C CYS A 109 -6.41 3.89 7.51
N THR A 110 -5.73 4.14 6.38
CA THR A 110 -5.76 5.46 5.73
C THR A 110 -7.17 5.83 5.25
N HIS A 111 -7.92 4.86 4.71
CA HIS A 111 -9.30 5.08 4.29
C HIS A 111 -10.21 5.44 5.48
N ARG A 112 -10.08 4.75 6.62
CA ARG A 112 -10.84 5.07 7.83
C ARG A 112 -10.59 6.51 8.27
N LEU A 113 -9.32 6.93 8.36
CA LEU A 113 -8.95 8.30 8.71
C LEU A 113 -9.48 9.32 7.68
N TRP A 114 -9.45 8.97 6.40
CA TRP A 114 -10.01 9.81 5.34
C TRP A 114 -11.52 9.99 5.47
N SER A 115 -12.27 8.93 5.73
CA SER A 115 -13.71 9.01 5.96
C SER A 115 -14.06 9.82 7.21
N GLU A 116 -13.28 9.74 8.29
CA GLU A 116 -13.41 10.57 9.47
C GLU A 116 -13.19 12.06 9.15
N PHE A 117 -12.13 12.37 8.39
CA PHE A 117 -11.87 13.73 7.90
C PHE A 117 -13.00 14.27 7.05
N LEU A 118 -13.49 13.51 6.06
CA LEU A 118 -14.59 13.94 5.19
C LEU A 118 -15.87 14.23 5.99
N LYS A 119 -16.17 13.41 6.98
CA LYS A 119 -17.32 13.62 7.90
C LYS A 119 -17.15 14.90 8.70
N SER A 120 -16.00 15.12 9.31
CA SER A 120 -15.71 16.31 10.13
C SER A 120 -15.83 17.61 9.33
N LYS A 121 -15.45 17.58 8.06
CA LYS A 121 -15.53 18.73 7.14
C LYS A 121 -16.82 18.78 6.31
N ARG A 122 -17.77 17.84 6.51
CA ARG A 122 -19.03 17.71 5.76
C ARG A 122 -18.82 17.57 4.24
N LEU A 123 -17.78 16.83 3.84
CA LEU A 123 -17.35 16.65 2.45
C LEU A 123 -17.74 15.30 1.85
N SER A 124 -18.23 14.33 2.64
CA SER A 124 -18.47 12.95 2.21
C SER A 124 -19.35 12.85 0.95
N ASN A 125 -20.43 13.65 0.91
CA ASN A 125 -21.41 13.64 -0.19
C ASN A 125 -21.15 14.70 -1.26
N LYS A 126 -20.02 15.41 -1.18
CA LYS A 126 -19.67 16.42 -2.17
C LYS A 126 -19.21 15.78 -3.47
N PRO A 127 -19.55 16.40 -4.63
CA PRO A 127 -19.06 15.95 -5.93
C PRO A 127 -17.52 15.95 -5.97
N ILE A 128 -16.95 14.95 -6.63
CA ILE A 128 -15.47 14.83 -6.75
C ILE A 128 -14.81 16.06 -7.38
N LYS A 129 -15.53 16.82 -8.20
CA LYS A 129 -15.03 18.06 -8.82
C LYS A 129 -14.75 19.16 -7.80
N GLU A 130 -15.33 19.08 -6.61
CA GLU A 130 -15.05 20.00 -5.50
C GLU A 130 -13.77 19.65 -4.72
N LEU A 131 -13.20 18.47 -4.94
CA LEU A 131 -11.98 18.05 -4.24
C LEU A 131 -10.77 18.87 -4.73
N LYS A 132 -10.08 19.49 -3.79
CA LYS A 132 -8.87 20.28 -4.03
C LYS A 132 -7.65 19.64 -3.40
N VAL A 133 -6.46 19.92 -3.94
CA VAL A 133 -5.18 19.42 -3.39
C VAL A 133 -4.96 19.88 -1.95
N ASP A 134 -5.42 21.09 -1.62
CA ASP A 134 -5.30 21.64 -0.26
C ASP A 134 -6.09 20.83 0.76
N MET A 135 -7.27 20.33 0.43
CA MET A 135 -8.04 19.45 1.32
C MET A 135 -7.30 18.15 1.62
N ILE A 136 -6.59 17.60 0.63
CA ILE A 136 -5.78 16.39 0.83
C ILE A 136 -4.53 16.71 1.66
N ARG A 137 -3.93 17.87 1.48
CA ARG A 137 -2.83 18.35 2.33
C ARG A 137 -3.30 18.45 3.77
N ASP A 138 -4.42 19.15 4.02
CA ASP A 138 -4.97 19.33 5.36
C ASP A 138 -5.29 17.99 6.03
N PHE A 139 -5.88 17.04 5.28
CA PHE A 139 -6.04 15.66 5.78
C PHE A 139 -4.72 15.03 6.22
N ILE A 140 -3.65 15.14 5.43
CA ILE A 140 -2.36 14.52 5.76
C ILE A 140 -1.77 15.16 7.02
N TYR A 141 -1.88 16.48 7.16
CA TYR A 141 -1.33 17.20 8.31
C TYR A 141 -2.13 16.97 9.60
N ASP A 142 -3.47 16.93 9.50
CA ASP A 142 -4.34 16.82 10.66
C ASP A 142 -4.52 15.38 11.15
N TYR A 143 -4.47 14.39 10.24
CA TYR A 143 -4.83 13.00 10.53
C TYR A 143 -3.67 12.00 10.46
N ALA A 144 -2.49 12.39 9.98
CA ALA A 144 -1.34 11.50 10.07
C ALA A 144 -0.91 11.33 11.53
N PRO A 145 -0.75 10.08 12.03
CA PRO A 145 -0.43 9.83 13.44
C PRO A 145 0.90 10.40 13.90
N SER A 146 1.81 10.69 12.99
CA SER A 146 3.13 11.28 13.27
C SER A 146 3.73 11.88 12.01
N LEU A 147 4.71 12.76 12.16
CA LEU A 147 5.47 13.33 11.04
C LEU A 147 6.10 12.25 10.14
N SER A 148 6.64 11.18 10.74
CA SER A 148 7.24 10.07 10.01
C SER A 148 6.22 9.25 9.20
N SER A 149 4.95 9.27 9.57
CA SER A 149 3.87 8.57 8.87
C SER A 149 3.26 9.37 7.72
N MET A 150 3.45 10.69 7.68
CA MET A 150 2.85 11.56 6.64
C MET A 150 3.14 11.10 5.22
N ALA A 151 4.37 10.67 4.94
CA ALA A 151 4.75 10.18 3.62
C ALA A 151 3.98 8.90 3.22
N ASN A 152 3.73 8.01 4.18
CA ASN A 152 2.94 6.80 3.98
C ASN A 152 1.46 7.15 3.76
N VAL A 153 0.89 8.05 4.58
CA VAL A 153 -0.48 8.53 4.43
C VAL A 153 -0.67 9.20 3.08
N LYS A 154 0.26 10.08 2.65
CA LYS A 154 0.23 10.70 1.32
C LYS A 154 0.23 9.67 0.19
N ARG A 155 1.10 8.66 0.26
CA ARG A 155 1.16 7.59 -0.74
C ARG A 155 -0.13 6.78 -0.79
N ASN A 156 -0.67 6.42 0.37
CA ASN A 156 -1.86 5.61 0.48
C ASN A 156 -3.12 6.37 0.01
N ILE A 157 -3.28 7.65 0.40
CA ILE A 157 -4.43 8.45 -0.06
C ILE A 157 -4.34 8.72 -1.58
N SER A 158 -3.13 8.96 -2.11
CA SER A 158 -2.93 9.05 -3.55
C SER A 158 -3.33 7.74 -4.25
N ALA A 159 -2.96 6.59 -3.70
CA ALA A 159 -3.33 5.28 -4.23
C ALA A 159 -4.84 4.97 -4.16
N LEU A 160 -5.56 5.60 -3.24
CA LEU A 160 -7.01 5.44 -3.09
C LEU A 160 -7.80 6.37 -4.03
N LEU A 161 -7.25 7.52 -4.39
CA LEU A 161 -8.01 8.56 -5.10
C LEU A 161 -7.61 8.74 -6.56
N LYS A 162 -6.30 8.63 -6.89
CA LYS A 162 -5.76 9.12 -8.16
C LYS A 162 -6.44 8.52 -9.38
N ASP A 163 -6.51 7.19 -9.47
CA ASP A 163 -7.04 6.48 -10.65
C ASP A 163 -8.51 6.85 -10.91
N GLU A 164 -9.34 6.91 -9.86
CA GLU A 164 -10.76 7.22 -9.98
C GLU A 164 -10.99 8.72 -10.27
N LEU A 165 -10.15 9.61 -9.74
CA LEU A 165 -10.20 11.03 -10.08
C LEU A 165 -9.89 11.26 -11.57
N GLU A 166 -8.80 10.68 -12.07
CA GLU A 166 -8.40 10.77 -13.48
C GLU A 166 -9.47 10.19 -14.41
N SER A 167 -10.07 9.04 -14.06
CA SER A 167 -11.16 8.40 -14.82
C SER A 167 -12.42 9.28 -14.90
N ASN A 168 -12.63 10.18 -13.94
CA ASN A 168 -13.74 11.12 -13.91
C ASN A 168 -13.34 12.54 -14.37
N GLY A 169 -12.19 12.71 -15.02
CA GLY A 169 -11.73 13.97 -15.59
C GLY A 169 -11.21 14.98 -14.55
N VAL A 170 -10.91 14.53 -13.32
CA VAL A 170 -10.35 15.39 -12.26
C VAL A 170 -8.87 15.09 -12.07
N ILE A 171 -8.02 16.05 -12.43
CA ILE A 171 -6.55 15.92 -12.33
C ILE A 171 -6.04 16.70 -11.14
N LEU A 172 -5.60 15.99 -10.10
CA LEU A 172 -4.97 16.57 -8.91
C LEU A 172 -3.47 16.27 -8.86
N LYS A 173 -2.65 17.31 -8.73
CA LYS A 173 -1.18 17.18 -8.66
C LYS A 173 -0.74 16.91 -7.22
N PHE A 174 -0.77 15.65 -6.78
CA PHE A 174 -0.29 15.22 -5.46
C PHE A 174 1.19 15.58 -5.18
N SER A 175 2.00 15.80 -6.22
CA SER A 175 3.38 16.27 -6.11
C SER A 175 3.51 17.67 -5.46
N ARG A 176 2.48 18.51 -5.57
CA ARG A 176 2.45 19.85 -4.93
C ARG A 176 2.38 19.77 -3.39
N ILE A 177 1.95 18.66 -2.82
CA ILE A 177 1.92 18.49 -1.36
C ILE A 177 3.36 18.25 -0.89
N LYS A 178 3.99 19.29 -0.39
CA LYS A 178 5.31 19.19 0.25
C LYS A 178 5.12 18.71 1.68
N LEU A 179 5.97 17.79 2.13
CA LEU A 179 5.97 17.29 3.50
C LEU A 179 7.23 17.74 4.24
N PRO A 180 7.16 17.88 5.58
CA PRO A 180 8.33 18.17 6.37
C PRO A 180 9.41 17.11 6.17
N LYS A 181 10.67 17.52 6.15
CA LYS A 181 11.79 16.58 6.19
C LYS A 181 11.88 15.98 7.60
N VAL A 182 11.76 14.67 7.65
CA VAL A 182 11.93 13.93 8.91
C VAL A 182 13.36 13.38 8.95
N PRO A 183 14.12 13.63 10.00
CA PRO A 183 15.44 13.01 10.15
C PRO A 183 15.32 11.49 10.14
N GLN A 184 16.17 10.82 9.37
CA GLN A 184 16.20 9.36 9.37
C GLN A 184 16.73 8.87 10.71
N HIS A 185 15.90 8.14 11.47
CA HIS A 185 16.38 7.40 12.63
C HIS A 185 17.20 6.21 12.14
N ILE A 186 18.50 6.30 12.34
CA ILE A 186 19.45 5.19 12.13
C ILE A 186 19.48 4.39 13.43
N HIS A 187 19.37 3.05 13.33
CA HIS A 187 19.54 2.18 14.48
C HIS A 187 21.00 2.30 14.95
N LYS A 188 21.20 2.74 16.20
CA LYS A 188 22.54 2.90 16.77
C LYS A 188 23.23 1.53 16.87
N PRO A 189 24.44 1.34 16.31
CA PRO A 189 25.17 0.08 16.45
C PRO A 189 25.57 -0.17 17.90
N TYR A 190 25.88 -1.43 18.24
CA TYR A 190 26.45 -1.78 19.52
C TYR A 190 27.97 -1.57 19.47
N ARG A 191 28.54 -0.90 20.47
CA ARG A 191 29.97 -0.79 20.64
C ARG A 191 30.59 -2.13 21.09
N ASP A 192 30.00 -2.74 22.09
CA ASP A 192 30.33 -4.08 22.56
C ASP A 192 29.15 -5.01 22.38
N VAL A 193 29.07 -5.62 21.21
CA VAL A 193 28.01 -6.56 20.85
C VAL A 193 28.15 -7.88 21.60
N GLN A 194 29.37 -8.29 22.00
CA GLN A 194 29.62 -9.56 22.69
C GLN A 194 29.02 -9.55 24.08
N THR A 195 29.30 -8.52 24.86
CA THR A 195 28.71 -8.36 26.21
C THR A 195 27.19 -8.33 26.16
N VAL A 196 26.61 -7.64 25.15
CA VAL A 196 25.15 -7.61 24.97
C VAL A 196 24.61 -9.01 24.64
N LEU A 197 25.28 -9.78 23.77
CA LEU A 197 24.85 -11.13 23.39
C LEU A 197 24.89 -12.10 24.58
N ILE A 198 25.96 -12.06 25.39
CA ILE A 198 26.09 -12.87 26.60
C ILE A 198 24.93 -12.57 27.56
N ASN A 199 24.67 -11.30 27.81
CA ASN A 199 23.58 -10.91 28.72
C ASN A 199 22.19 -11.28 28.18
N VAL A 200 21.98 -11.21 26.87
CA VAL A 200 20.73 -11.69 26.23
C VAL A 200 20.59 -13.21 26.33
N GLN A 201 21.70 -13.96 26.28
CA GLN A 201 21.69 -15.42 26.42
C GLN A 201 21.17 -15.84 27.80
N GLU A 202 21.66 -15.19 28.87
CA GLU A 202 21.20 -15.43 30.25
C GLU A 202 19.72 -15.08 30.43
N TYR A 203 19.23 -14.07 29.70
CA TYR A 203 17.85 -13.63 29.79
C TYR A 203 16.88 -14.58 29.07
N ASN A 204 17.16 -14.95 27.79
CA ASN A 204 16.28 -15.80 27.01
C ASN A 204 16.96 -16.42 25.78
N ARG A 205 16.98 -17.75 25.68
CA ARG A 205 17.60 -18.50 24.58
C ARG A 205 17.08 -18.14 23.18
N ALA A 206 15.74 -17.98 23.03
CA ALA A 206 15.15 -17.67 21.72
C ALA A 206 15.50 -16.25 21.28
N LEU A 207 15.50 -15.29 22.20
CA LEU A 207 15.94 -13.93 21.93
C LEU A 207 17.42 -13.91 21.56
N HIS A 208 18.27 -14.65 22.28
CA HIS A 208 19.70 -14.76 22.00
C HIS A 208 19.95 -15.28 20.58
N LEU A 209 19.34 -16.42 20.21
CA LEU A 209 19.48 -16.95 18.85
C LEU A 209 18.98 -15.94 17.78
N CYS A 210 17.88 -15.23 18.05
CA CYS A 210 17.40 -14.18 17.18
C CYS A 210 18.44 -13.04 17.01
N CYS A 211 19.09 -12.62 18.09
CA CYS A 211 20.16 -11.61 18.07
C CYS A 211 21.40 -12.10 17.31
N LEU A 212 21.82 -13.35 17.54
CA LEU A 212 22.95 -13.98 16.86
C LEU A 212 22.71 -14.06 15.34
N LEU A 213 21.55 -14.54 14.92
CA LEU A 213 21.19 -14.63 13.51
C LEU A 213 21.05 -13.23 12.86
N SER A 214 20.56 -12.26 13.62
CA SER A 214 20.47 -10.88 13.15
C SER A 214 21.84 -10.24 12.96
N TYR A 215 22.78 -10.52 13.86
CA TYR A 215 24.15 -10.02 13.83
C TYR A 215 25.03 -10.76 12.82
N GLY A 216 25.14 -12.07 12.95
CA GLY A 216 26.11 -12.86 12.19
C GLY A 216 25.64 -13.31 10.81
N CYS A 217 24.33 -13.46 10.62
CA CYS A 217 23.73 -13.81 9.33
C CYS A 217 23.00 -12.65 8.68
N LEU A 218 22.98 -11.48 9.29
CA LEU A 218 22.30 -10.28 8.79
C LEU A 218 20.84 -10.53 8.42
N LEU A 219 20.12 -11.37 9.18
CA LEU A 219 18.72 -11.67 8.97
C LEU A 219 17.81 -10.64 9.65
N ARG A 220 16.61 -10.43 9.07
CA ARG A 220 15.61 -9.52 9.65
C ARG A 220 14.82 -10.22 10.77
N PRO A 221 14.80 -9.69 12.02
CA PRO A 221 14.21 -10.36 13.17
C PRO A 221 12.74 -10.73 12.99
N HIS A 222 11.93 -9.79 12.57
CA HIS A 222 10.47 -9.92 12.61
C HIS A 222 9.87 -10.73 11.46
N ARG A 223 10.64 -11.01 10.41
CA ARG A 223 10.17 -11.76 9.25
C ARG A 223 11.06 -12.93 8.93
N GLU A 224 12.32 -12.72 8.54
CA GLU A 224 13.23 -13.77 8.10
C GLU A 224 13.53 -14.75 9.23
N ILE A 225 13.95 -14.23 10.40
CA ILE A 225 14.27 -15.09 11.57
C ILE A 225 13.00 -15.73 12.14
N ARG A 226 11.94 -14.96 12.34
CA ARG A 226 10.71 -15.49 12.93
C ARG A 226 10.06 -16.60 12.12
N LEU A 227 10.16 -16.56 10.79
CA LEU A 227 9.57 -17.53 9.88
C LEU A 227 10.52 -18.66 9.48
N LEU A 228 11.76 -18.68 10.01
CA LEU A 228 12.78 -19.65 9.65
C LEU A 228 12.33 -21.07 10.04
N THR A 229 12.41 -21.97 9.07
CA THR A 229 12.12 -23.41 9.22
C THR A 229 13.39 -24.23 9.06
N TRP A 230 13.39 -25.49 9.47
CA TRP A 230 14.54 -26.36 9.30
C TRP A 230 14.87 -26.64 7.82
N ARG A 231 13.90 -26.56 6.92
CA ARG A 231 14.10 -26.60 5.47
C ARG A 231 15.04 -25.51 4.94
N ASP A 232 15.03 -24.35 5.60
CA ASP A 232 15.82 -23.21 5.16
C ASP A 232 17.29 -23.32 5.60
N ILE A 233 17.65 -24.29 6.43
CA ILE A 233 18.98 -24.49 7.01
C ILE A 233 19.60 -25.77 6.43
N SER A 234 20.85 -25.69 5.96
CA SER A 234 21.59 -26.86 5.48
C SER A 234 21.81 -27.87 6.63
N GLU A 235 21.95 -29.15 6.30
CA GLU A 235 22.12 -30.25 7.29
C GLU A 235 23.33 -30.05 8.19
N ASP A 236 24.42 -29.51 7.64
CA ASP A 236 25.65 -29.19 8.35
C ASP A 236 25.60 -27.83 9.11
N PHE A 237 24.48 -27.14 9.05
CA PHE A 237 24.26 -25.79 9.60
C PHE A 237 25.22 -24.72 9.05
N SER A 238 25.80 -24.92 7.89
CA SER A 238 26.75 -23.95 7.30
C SER A 238 26.06 -22.81 6.56
N GLN A 239 24.80 -22.98 6.11
CA GLN A 239 24.10 -22.04 5.27
C GLN A 239 22.62 -21.92 5.63
N ILE A 240 22.07 -20.73 5.40
CA ILE A 240 20.63 -20.43 5.45
C ILE A 240 20.18 -19.95 4.08
N SER A 241 19.22 -20.67 3.50
CA SER A 241 18.63 -20.39 2.19
C SER A 241 17.26 -19.73 2.37
N LEU A 242 17.13 -18.45 2.00
CA LEU A 242 15.88 -17.70 2.12
C LEU A 242 15.21 -17.58 0.75
N ALA A 243 14.04 -18.16 0.60
CA ALA A 243 13.22 -18.03 -0.60
C ALA A 243 12.69 -16.58 -0.76
N GLY A 244 12.49 -16.14 -2.00
CA GLY A 244 12.06 -14.78 -2.31
C GLY A 244 10.71 -14.40 -1.67
N ASN A 245 9.78 -15.33 -1.51
CA ASN A 245 8.49 -15.11 -0.86
C ASN A 245 8.60 -14.87 0.66
N GLN A 246 9.65 -15.36 1.30
CA GLN A 246 9.91 -15.21 2.74
C GLN A 246 10.53 -13.86 3.09
N ASN A 247 11.15 -13.17 2.14
CA ASN A 247 11.85 -11.91 2.39
C ASN A 247 11.19 -10.70 1.70
N LYS A 248 11.48 -9.49 2.19
CA LYS A 248 10.93 -8.25 1.68
C LYS A 248 11.39 -7.94 0.23
N GLY A 249 12.57 -8.39 -0.13
CA GLY A 249 13.18 -8.12 -1.44
C GLY A 249 12.70 -9.04 -2.56
N LYS A 250 11.91 -10.08 -2.25
CA LYS A 250 11.42 -11.11 -3.18
C LYS A 250 12.54 -11.78 -4.01
N ARG A 251 13.77 -11.86 -3.49
CA ARG A 251 14.92 -12.49 -4.13
C ARG A 251 15.42 -13.64 -3.28
N ASN A 252 15.75 -14.74 -3.91
CA ASN A 252 16.42 -15.85 -3.22
C ASN A 252 17.79 -15.39 -2.73
N ARG A 253 18.16 -15.83 -1.53
CA ARG A 253 19.40 -15.44 -0.89
C ARG A 253 19.95 -16.59 -0.06
N ILE A 254 21.21 -16.91 -0.24
CA ILE A 254 21.95 -17.84 0.60
C ILE A 254 22.89 -17.03 1.49
N VAL A 255 22.86 -17.32 2.78
CA VAL A 255 23.66 -16.63 3.80
C VAL A 255 24.51 -17.66 4.53
N PRO A 256 25.84 -17.48 4.59
CA PRO A 256 26.71 -18.37 5.39
C PRO A 256 26.43 -18.17 6.89
N VAL A 257 26.54 -19.25 7.63
CA VAL A 257 26.41 -19.26 9.10
C VAL A 257 27.79 -19.41 9.73
N GLY A 258 28.17 -18.44 10.56
CA GLY A 258 29.45 -18.50 11.26
C GLY A 258 29.52 -19.67 12.24
N GLU A 259 30.70 -20.26 12.41
CA GLU A 259 30.93 -21.43 13.28
C GLU A 259 30.41 -21.23 14.71
N TYR A 260 30.54 -20.01 15.25
CA TYR A 260 30.09 -19.68 16.59
C TYR A 260 28.57 -19.69 16.77
N ILE A 261 27.79 -19.66 15.66
CA ILE A 261 26.30 -19.72 15.69
C ILE A 261 25.80 -21.15 15.67
N LYS A 262 26.53 -22.07 15.00
CA LYS A 262 26.08 -23.45 14.78
C LYS A 262 25.69 -24.21 16.06
N PRO A 263 26.42 -24.13 17.18
CA PRO A 263 26.04 -24.80 18.42
C PRO A 263 24.66 -24.36 18.93
N TYR A 264 24.37 -23.06 18.82
CA TYR A 264 23.08 -22.52 19.25
C TYR A 264 21.94 -22.98 18.35
N LEU A 265 22.15 -23.03 17.04
CA LEU A 265 21.15 -23.61 16.10
C LEU A 265 20.89 -25.08 16.39
N LYS A 266 21.96 -25.89 16.55
CA LYS A 266 21.85 -27.32 16.91
C LYS A 266 21.05 -27.54 18.18
N ALA A 267 21.24 -26.67 19.18
CA ALA A 267 20.54 -26.77 20.47
C ALA A 267 19.02 -26.51 20.38
N PHE A 268 18.53 -25.93 19.27
CA PHE A 268 17.09 -25.76 18.99
C PHE A 268 16.49 -26.92 18.19
N LYS A 269 17.32 -27.75 17.52
CA LYS A 269 16.84 -28.87 16.72
C LYS A 269 16.58 -30.08 17.61
N SER A 270 15.32 -30.49 17.68
CA SER A 270 14.95 -31.77 18.32
C SER A 270 15.17 -32.93 17.35
N PRO A 271 15.48 -34.14 17.82
CA PRO A 271 15.50 -35.35 16.98
C PRO A 271 14.17 -35.60 16.23
N LEU A 272 13.05 -35.11 16.78
CA LEU A 272 11.71 -35.24 16.19
C LEU A 272 11.33 -34.09 15.27
N SER A 273 12.22 -33.11 15.09
CA SER A 273 11.93 -31.95 14.22
C SER A 273 11.87 -32.36 12.76
N THR A 274 10.82 -31.91 12.08
CA THR A 274 10.66 -32.04 10.63
C THR A 274 11.19 -30.80 9.89
N ASN A 275 11.41 -30.91 8.58
CA ASN A 275 11.86 -29.78 7.77
C ASN A 275 10.86 -28.63 7.74
N GLU A 276 9.56 -28.90 7.97
CA GLU A 276 8.50 -27.89 7.98
C GLU A 276 8.39 -27.14 9.32
N ASP A 277 9.05 -27.64 10.36
CA ASP A 277 8.94 -27.03 11.68
C ASP A 277 9.75 -25.74 11.76
N ASN A 278 9.13 -24.74 12.39
CA ASN A 278 9.79 -23.47 12.68
C ASN A 278 10.88 -23.67 13.75
N VAL A 279 12.05 -23.10 13.52
CA VAL A 279 13.24 -23.23 14.37
C VAL A 279 12.97 -22.86 15.83
N PHE A 280 12.12 -21.86 16.07
CA PHE A 280 11.89 -21.32 17.42
C PHE A 280 10.74 -21.96 18.16
N THR A 281 9.71 -22.40 17.46
CA THR A 281 8.51 -23.00 18.08
C THR A 281 8.57 -24.53 18.15
N GLY A 282 9.40 -25.15 17.29
CA GLY A 282 9.39 -26.61 17.09
C GLY A 282 8.08 -27.14 16.51
N LYS A 283 7.27 -26.27 15.90
CA LYS A 283 5.99 -26.57 15.25
C LYS A 283 5.93 -25.89 13.90
N LYS A 284 4.94 -26.22 13.06
CA LYS A 284 4.74 -25.55 11.77
C LYS A 284 4.42 -24.07 11.92
N GLU A 285 3.67 -23.69 12.95
CA GLU A 285 3.23 -22.32 13.20
C GLU A 285 4.33 -21.49 13.86
N PRO A 286 4.74 -20.38 13.25
CA PRO A 286 5.72 -19.46 13.85
C PRO A 286 5.08 -18.63 14.97
N TYR A 287 5.89 -18.04 15.83
CA TYR A 287 5.44 -17.04 16.79
C TYR A 287 4.70 -15.88 16.10
N ASN A 288 3.87 -15.15 16.87
CA ASN A 288 3.18 -13.97 16.34
C ASN A 288 4.18 -12.89 15.85
N PRO A 289 3.77 -11.96 14.96
CA PRO A 289 4.66 -10.97 14.36
C PRO A 289 5.41 -10.07 15.33
N ASP A 290 4.85 -9.80 16.51
CA ASP A 290 5.41 -8.92 17.52
C ASP A 290 6.20 -9.67 18.62
N TYR A 291 6.33 -10.98 18.56
CA TYR A 291 6.97 -11.80 19.61
C TYR A 291 8.36 -11.29 19.98
N PHE A 292 9.29 -11.24 19.04
CA PHE A 292 10.66 -10.78 19.31
C PHE A 292 10.72 -9.29 19.68
N LYS A 293 9.84 -8.47 19.13
CA LYS A 293 9.71 -7.05 19.51
C LYS A 293 9.31 -6.91 20.98
N THR A 294 8.29 -7.65 21.38
CA THR A 294 7.80 -7.65 22.77
C THR A 294 8.86 -8.16 23.74
N LEU A 295 9.51 -9.28 23.37
CA LEU A 295 10.57 -9.89 24.18
C LEU A 295 11.78 -8.95 24.34
N TRP A 296 12.19 -8.29 23.24
CA TRP A 296 13.24 -7.26 23.25
C TRP A 296 12.86 -6.05 24.11
N THR A 297 11.64 -5.58 24.02
CA THR A 297 11.17 -4.44 24.84
C THR A 297 11.21 -4.78 26.33
N ARG A 298 10.85 -6.01 26.70
CA ARG A 298 10.93 -6.49 28.10
C ARG A 298 12.39 -6.59 28.57
N TYR A 299 13.27 -7.14 27.74
CA TYR A 299 14.71 -7.23 28.03
C TYR A 299 15.30 -5.81 28.20
N LYS A 300 15.05 -4.92 27.26
CA LYS A 300 15.58 -3.54 27.30
C LYS A 300 15.19 -2.77 28.57
N ARG A 301 13.99 -3.01 29.11
CA ARG A 301 13.54 -2.40 30.37
C ARG A 301 14.34 -2.88 31.59
N LYS A 302 14.87 -4.10 31.53
CA LYS A 302 15.65 -4.70 32.62
C LYS A 302 17.15 -4.45 32.49
N SER A 303 17.63 -4.32 31.26
CA SER A 303 19.06 -4.20 30.98
C SER A 303 19.53 -2.74 31.06
N LYS A 304 20.66 -2.53 31.74
CA LYS A 304 21.38 -1.24 31.76
C LYS A 304 22.35 -1.09 30.59
N LEU A 305 22.56 -2.16 29.80
CA LEU A 305 23.53 -2.20 28.71
C LEU A 305 22.98 -1.57 27.41
N ILE A 306 21.66 -1.35 27.31
CA ILE A 306 21.01 -0.97 26.07
C ILE A 306 20.67 0.52 26.06
N GLU A 307 21.24 1.26 25.12
CA GLU A 307 20.98 2.67 24.92
C GLU A 307 19.59 2.92 24.27
N LYS A 308 19.11 4.18 24.35
CA LYS A 308 17.75 4.57 23.88
C LYS A 308 17.47 4.15 22.44
N ASP A 309 18.40 4.39 21.52
CA ASP A 309 18.22 4.19 20.08
C ASP A 309 18.72 2.82 19.58
N GLN A 310 19.12 1.94 20.51
CA GLN A 310 19.48 0.56 20.22
C GLN A 310 18.26 -0.35 20.22
N THR A 311 18.12 -1.15 19.17
CA THR A 311 16.97 -2.03 18.91
C THR A 311 17.44 -3.41 18.44
N LEU A 312 16.54 -4.35 18.20
CA LEU A 312 16.88 -5.63 17.55
C LEU A 312 17.55 -5.44 16.17
N TYR A 313 17.18 -4.41 15.43
CA TYR A 313 17.82 -4.08 14.16
C TYR A 313 19.25 -3.56 14.32
N SER A 314 19.62 -3.08 15.51
CA SER A 314 21.00 -2.66 15.80
C SER A 314 21.99 -3.82 15.69
N PHE A 315 21.60 -5.07 16.02
CA PHE A 315 22.44 -6.25 15.77
C PHE A 315 22.76 -6.42 14.29
N ARG A 316 21.75 -6.34 13.43
CA ARG A 316 21.93 -6.41 11.99
C ARG A 316 22.76 -5.23 11.46
N HIS A 317 22.59 -4.05 12.04
CA HIS A 317 23.36 -2.87 11.68
C HIS A 317 24.85 -3.03 12.07
N THR A 318 25.13 -3.47 13.30
CA THR A 318 26.48 -3.76 13.77
C THR A 318 27.17 -4.83 12.91
N GLY A 319 26.48 -5.93 12.62
CA GLY A 319 27.01 -6.98 11.75
C GLY A 319 27.27 -6.50 10.33
N ALA A 320 26.43 -5.63 9.77
CA ALA A 320 26.63 -5.06 8.45
C ALA A 320 27.89 -4.16 8.39
N ILE A 321 28.11 -3.37 9.42
CA ILE A 321 29.34 -2.56 9.58
C ILE A 321 30.56 -3.47 9.58
N GLN A 322 30.58 -4.50 10.41
CA GLN A 322 31.72 -5.43 10.51
C GLN A 322 32.00 -6.19 9.20
N VAL A 323 30.95 -6.62 8.48
CA VAL A 323 31.12 -7.22 7.15
C VAL A 323 31.79 -6.24 6.19
N TYR A 324 31.39 -4.99 6.22
CA TYR A 324 32.00 -3.96 5.37
C TYR A 324 33.46 -3.67 5.78
N GLU A 325 33.73 -3.45 7.06
CA GLU A 325 35.11 -3.23 7.59
C GLU A 325 36.02 -4.39 7.23
N LYS A 326 35.56 -5.63 7.34
CA LYS A 326 36.33 -6.83 7.00
C LYS A 326 36.57 -7.03 5.51
N THR A 327 35.62 -6.60 4.66
CA THR A 327 35.66 -6.95 3.21
C THR A 327 35.96 -5.76 2.31
N GLY A 328 35.80 -4.52 2.77
CA GLY A 328 35.88 -3.30 1.96
C GLY A 328 34.84 -3.20 0.85
N SER A 329 33.91 -4.19 0.73
CA SER A 329 33.07 -4.37 -0.44
C SER A 329 31.60 -4.10 -0.19
N LEU A 330 31.09 -3.00 -0.76
CA LEU A 330 29.66 -2.68 -0.78
C LEU A 330 28.82 -3.73 -1.53
N THR A 331 29.39 -4.34 -2.58
CA THR A 331 28.70 -5.36 -3.36
C THR A 331 28.49 -6.63 -2.53
N LYS A 332 29.51 -7.09 -1.79
CA LYS A 332 29.36 -8.23 -0.87
C LYS A 332 28.34 -7.91 0.21
N LEU A 333 28.39 -6.72 0.79
CA LEU A 333 27.39 -6.27 1.77
C LEU A 333 25.99 -6.27 1.18
N GLN A 334 25.80 -5.74 -0.03
CA GLN A 334 24.52 -5.73 -0.71
C GLN A 334 23.95 -7.15 -0.91
N GLN A 335 24.79 -8.09 -1.34
CA GLN A 335 24.41 -9.49 -1.57
C GLN A 335 23.96 -10.16 -0.27
N VAL A 336 24.78 -10.09 0.78
CA VAL A 336 24.47 -10.70 2.09
C VAL A 336 23.25 -10.06 2.74
N MET A 337 23.06 -8.75 2.61
CA MET A 337 21.89 -8.03 3.13
C MET A 337 20.62 -8.29 2.29
N GLY A 338 20.75 -8.73 1.05
CA GLY A 338 19.63 -8.86 0.11
C GLY A 338 19.00 -7.53 -0.26
N HIS A 339 19.80 -6.50 -0.50
CA HIS A 339 19.33 -5.18 -0.89
C HIS A 339 19.16 -5.08 -2.41
N SER A 340 18.15 -4.34 -2.84
CA SER A 340 17.85 -4.14 -4.27
C SER A 340 18.82 -3.15 -4.94
N SER A 341 19.50 -2.29 -4.18
CA SER A 341 20.46 -1.31 -4.69
C SER A 341 21.59 -1.05 -3.67
N LEU A 342 22.75 -0.62 -4.17
CA LEU A 342 23.88 -0.20 -3.35
C LEU A 342 23.54 0.97 -2.43
N GLN A 343 22.68 1.89 -2.88
CA GLN A 343 22.22 3.03 -2.08
C GLN A 343 21.56 2.62 -0.77
N VAL A 344 20.82 1.51 -0.76
CA VAL A 344 20.24 0.97 0.46
C VAL A 344 21.32 0.44 1.40
N SER A 345 22.39 -0.20 0.86
CA SER A 345 23.53 -0.68 1.66
C SER A 345 24.32 0.48 2.28
N LEU A 346 24.56 1.55 1.51
CA LEU A 346 25.21 2.76 2.00
C LEU A 346 24.46 3.38 3.20
N THR A 347 23.14 3.21 3.29
CA THR A 347 22.37 3.74 4.43
C THR A 347 22.78 3.07 5.75
N TYR A 348 23.26 1.82 5.72
CA TYR A 348 23.79 1.12 6.91
C TYR A 348 25.17 1.60 7.32
N LEU A 349 25.93 2.18 6.41
CA LEU A 349 27.26 2.70 6.66
C LEU A 349 27.24 4.18 7.07
N ARG A 350 26.07 4.83 7.03
CA ARG A 350 25.93 6.21 7.54
C ARG A 350 26.15 6.23 9.05
N GLY A 351 27.13 6.98 9.49
CA GLY A 351 27.55 7.07 10.89
C GLY A 351 28.79 6.23 11.23
N LEU A 352 29.38 5.53 10.24
CA LEU A 352 30.81 5.21 10.33
C LEU A 352 31.58 6.54 10.25
N ASP A 353 32.46 6.74 11.19
CA ASP A 353 33.52 7.74 11.01
C ASP A 353 34.27 7.33 9.73
N VAL A 354 34.19 8.18 8.71
CA VAL A 354 34.97 7.98 7.49
C VAL A 354 36.40 8.03 7.98
N LYS A 355 37.13 6.90 7.94
CA LYS A 355 38.57 6.92 8.14
C LYS A 355 39.11 7.99 7.21
N GLN A 356 39.82 8.95 7.77
CA GLN A 356 40.56 9.89 6.94
C GLN A 356 41.50 9.06 6.08
N LEU A 357 41.57 9.41 4.78
CA LEU A 357 42.52 8.77 3.88
C LEU A 357 43.94 9.04 4.38
N ASP A 358 44.68 7.98 4.55
CA ASP A 358 46.09 8.04 4.86
C ASP A 358 46.92 8.16 3.55
N ALA A 359 48.16 8.58 3.63
CA ALA A 359 49.02 8.69 2.45
C ALA A 359 49.19 7.36 1.69
N GLU A 360 49.02 6.23 2.40
CA GLU A 360 49.05 4.87 1.84
C GLU A 360 47.80 4.53 1.00
N ASP A 361 46.71 5.25 1.20
CA ASP A 361 45.47 5.09 0.43
C ASP A 361 45.55 5.81 -0.92
N MET A 362 46.60 6.63 -1.15
CA MET A 362 46.76 7.39 -2.37
C MET A 362 47.54 6.58 -3.42
N PRO A 363 47.27 6.81 -4.73
CA PRO A 363 48.04 6.15 -5.78
C PRO A 363 49.54 6.41 -5.63
N ASN A 364 50.32 5.34 -5.58
CA ASN A 364 51.78 5.40 -5.64
C ASN A 364 52.24 5.22 -7.09
N PHE A 365 53.28 6.00 -7.48
CA PHE A 365 53.98 5.82 -8.77
C PHE A 365 55.12 4.84 -8.64
#